data_b2d51991b9df5f636ebf27f166ac01b5
#
_entry.id   b2d51991b9df5f636ebf27f166ac01b5
#
_cell.length_a   1.000
_cell.length_b   1.000
_cell.length_c   1.000
_cell.angle_alpha   90.00
_cell.angle_beta   90.00
_cell.angle_gamma   90.00
#
_symmetry.space_group_name_H-M   'P 1'
#
loop_
_entity.id
_entity.type
_entity.pdbx_description
1 polymer ?
#
loop_
_entity_poly.entity_id
_entity_poly.type
_entity_poly.pdbx_seq_one_letter_code
_entity_poly.pdbx_strand_id
1 'polypeptide(L)'
;MTDIKSMTEAELTAYCKALGQPAFRAKQIFTWLHRGVTSFDDMTDLSKPLRAQLAEQCFITAPTVARKQVSRLDGTIKYLWELSDGNCIESVLMRYHHGNTVCISSQVGCRMGCAFCASTVAGKVRDLRPSELLDQVLFTQLDSGVPISNIVLMGIGEPLDNMANVLRFLELVNSPNGLHIGMRHISLSTCGVVPGIDALAEKQLQLTLSVSLHAPDSETRSRIMPVNRAYDVEELFAACHRYFQKTGRRISFEYAMIDGVNDHDWQAERIVQKLRGMPGHVNLIPLNDVVESPYKPSRRIAAFQQKLESLGVTATVRRSLGGDIDASCGQLRRKQMQETGQL
;
A
#
# COMPACT_ATOMS: atom_id res chain seq x y z
N MET A 1 22.96 10.67 10.18
CA MET A 1 22.87 9.25 10.58
C MET A 1 22.19 8.46 9.47
N THR A 2 22.62 7.25 9.24
CA THR A 2 22.12 6.37 8.15
C THR A 2 20.97 5.50 8.64
N ASP A 3 19.90 5.40 7.85
CA ASP A 3 18.81 4.46 8.09
C ASP A 3 19.25 3.04 7.72
N ILE A 4 19.74 2.30 8.71
CA ILE A 4 20.35 0.99 8.49
C ILE A 4 19.31 -0.08 8.08
N LYS A 5 18.05 0.06 8.49
CA LYS A 5 16.98 -0.88 8.15
C LYS A 5 16.52 -0.75 6.69
N SER A 6 16.81 0.38 6.04
CA SER A 6 16.56 0.57 4.59
C SER A 6 17.65 -0.02 3.70
N MET A 7 18.76 -0.55 4.27
CA MET A 7 19.81 -1.19 3.51
C MET A 7 19.47 -2.63 3.15
N THR A 8 19.80 -3.02 1.93
CA THR A 8 19.83 -4.45 1.54
C THR A 8 20.95 -5.18 2.23
N GLU A 9 20.92 -6.51 2.23
CA GLU A 9 22.00 -7.32 2.77
C GLU A 9 23.34 -7.08 2.05
N ALA A 10 23.30 -6.81 0.73
CA ALA A 10 24.47 -6.46 -0.05
C ALA A 10 25.07 -5.11 0.38
N GLU A 11 24.24 -4.11 0.58
CA GLU A 11 24.66 -2.78 1.08
C GLU A 11 25.19 -2.85 2.51
N LEU A 12 24.55 -3.63 3.39
CA LEU A 12 25.06 -3.90 4.73
C LEU A 12 26.42 -4.61 4.69
N THR A 13 26.63 -5.52 3.73
CA THR A 13 27.91 -6.18 3.54
C THR A 13 29.00 -5.17 3.16
N ALA A 14 28.73 -4.26 2.24
CA ALA A 14 29.63 -3.19 1.87
C ALA A 14 29.90 -2.24 3.06
N TYR A 15 28.85 -1.90 3.80
CA TYR A 15 28.93 -1.05 4.99
C TYR A 15 29.78 -1.68 6.10
N CYS A 16 29.56 -2.97 6.42
CA CYS A 16 30.38 -3.70 7.39
C CYS A 16 31.85 -3.73 6.97
N LYS A 17 32.15 -3.97 5.69
CA LYS A 17 33.53 -3.93 5.18
C LYS A 17 34.17 -2.56 5.36
N ALA A 18 33.44 -1.48 5.11
CA ALA A 18 33.92 -0.11 5.33
C ALA A 18 34.24 0.18 6.80
N LEU A 19 33.54 -0.49 7.73
CA LEU A 19 33.79 -0.43 9.16
C LEU A 19 34.94 -1.40 9.64
N GLY A 20 35.60 -2.08 8.71
CA GLY A 20 36.63 -3.08 9.04
C GLY A 20 36.06 -4.39 9.62
N GLN A 21 34.78 -4.65 9.44
CA GLN A 21 34.08 -5.82 9.96
C GLN A 21 33.99 -6.95 8.92
N PRO A 22 34.00 -8.22 9.35
CA PRO A 22 33.78 -9.35 8.45
C PRO A 22 32.39 -9.30 7.79
N ALA A 23 32.30 -9.77 6.54
CA ALA A 23 31.05 -9.71 5.74
C ALA A 23 29.85 -10.43 6.39
N PHE A 24 30.08 -11.50 7.17
CA PHE A 24 28.99 -12.24 7.84
C PHE A 24 28.25 -11.41 8.89
N ARG A 25 28.84 -10.31 9.40
CA ARG A 25 28.17 -9.38 10.32
C ARG A 25 26.96 -8.72 9.67
N ALA A 26 26.98 -8.49 8.37
CA ALA A 26 25.84 -7.94 7.63
C ALA A 26 24.59 -8.82 7.77
N LYS A 27 24.76 -10.14 7.61
CA LYS A 27 23.64 -11.09 7.78
C LYS A 27 23.12 -11.09 9.22
N GLN A 28 23.98 -11.00 10.22
CA GLN A 28 23.58 -10.90 11.63
C GLN A 28 22.73 -9.63 11.85
N ILE A 29 23.26 -8.47 11.44
CA ILE A 29 22.56 -7.18 11.56
C ILE A 29 21.20 -7.24 10.82
N PHE A 30 21.20 -7.70 9.57
CA PHE A 30 19.98 -7.82 8.76
C PHE A 30 18.91 -8.68 9.46
N THR A 31 19.32 -9.84 10.00
CA THR A 31 18.40 -10.74 10.71
C THR A 31 17.83 -10.09 11.98
N TRP A 32 18.64 -9.36 12.74
CA TRP A 32 18.17 -8.64 13.93
C TRP A 32 17.16 -7.55 13.57
N LEU A 33 17.44 -6.74 12.53
CA LEU A 33 16.54 -5.70 12.06
C LEU A 33 15.17 -6.27 11.62
N HIS A 34 15.18 -7.43 10.96
CA HIS A 34 13.95 -8.11 10.52
C HIS A 34 13.25 -8.93 11.62
N ARG A 35 13.86 -9.06 12.80
CA ARG A 35 13.20 -9.54 14.03
C ARG A 35 12.53 -8.42 14.82
N GLY A 36 12.72 -7.16 14.41
CA GLY A 36 12.05 -6.01 15.01
C GLY A 36 12.78 -5.42 16.22
N VAL A 37 14.10 -5.59 16.34
CA VAL A 37 14.86 -4.86 17.34
C VAL A 37 14.74 -3.36 17.12
N THR A 38 14.70 -2.62 18.22
CA THR A 38 14.61 -1.15 18.22
C THR A 38 15.87 -0.48 18.74
N SER A 39 16.82 -1.28 19.27
CA SER A 39 18.10 -0.82 19.76
C SER A 39 19.23 -1.70 19.23
N PHE A 40 20.41 -1.11 18.99
CA PHE A 40 21.61 -1.87 18.67
C PHE A 40 22.08 -2.71 19.86
N ASP A 41 21.71 -2.34 21.09
CA ASP A 41 22.05 -3.11 22.29
C ASP A 41 21.37 -4.48 22.35
N ASP A 42 20.23 -4.65 21.67
CA ASP A 42 19.54 -5.93 21.56
C ASP A 42 20.28 -6.94 20.66
N MET A 43 21.21 -6.48 19.81
CA MET A 43 21.98 -7.33 18.89
C MET A 43 23.11 -8.06 19.63
N THR A 44 22.76 -9.00 20.51
CA THR A 44 23.69 -9.60 21.51
C THR A 44 24.81 -10.45 20.93
N ASP A 45 24.72 -10.89 19.69
CA ASP A 45 25.80 -11.61 18.96
C ASP A 45 26.81 -10.68 18.28
N LEU A 46 26.59 -9.35 18.35
CA LEU A 46 27.55 -8.34 17.95
C LEU A 46 28.40 -7.87 19.16
N SER A 47 29.66 -7.57 18.91
CA SER A 47 30.52 -7.03 19.95
C SER A 47 30.06 -5.65 20.45
N LYS A 48 30.26 -5.33 21.72
CA LYS A 48 29.89 -4.02 22.29
C LYS A 48 30.50 -2.84 21.50
N PRO A 49 31.78 -2.84 21.09
CA PRO A 49 32.34 -1.77 20.27
C PRO A 49 31.61 -1.59 18.94
N LEU A 50 31.24 -2.68 18.25
CA LEU A 50 30.51 -2.59 16.99
C LEU A 50 29.10 -2.01 17.21
N ARG A 51 28.39 -2.43 18.26
CA ARG A 51 27.06 -1.86 18.58
C ARG A 51 27.14 -0.36 18.86
N ALA A 52 28.12 0.10 19.63
CA ALA A 52 28.38 1.50 19.89
C ALA A 52 28.67 2.27 18.58
N GLN A 53 29.55 1.75 17.73
CA GLN A 53 29.85 2.35 16.42
C GLN A 53 28.64 2.47 15.51
N LEU A 54 27.78 1.43 15.48
CA LEU A 54 26.53 1.47 14.73
C LEU A 54 25.58 2.54 15.30
N ALA A 55 25.46 2.65 16.62
CA ALA A 55 24.60 3.64 17.28
C ALA A 55 25.04 5.11 17.02
N GLU A 56 26.34 5.35 16.85
CA GLU A 56 26.86 6.67 16.50
C GLU A 56 26.57 7.07 15.04
N GLN A 57 26.55 6.11 14.11
CA GLN A 57 26.49 6.37 12.67
C GLN A 57 25.13 6.11 12.05
N CYS A 58 24.33 5.25 12.67
CA CYS A 58 23.06 4.75 12.14
C CYS A 58 21.92 5.00 13.12
N PHE A 59 20.70 4.85 12.59
CA PHE A 59 19.49 4.74 13.40
C PHE A 59 18.63 3.58 12.91
N ILE A 60 17.77 3.09 13.79
CA ILE A 60 16.76 2.06 13.52
C ILE A 60 15.40 2.71 13.61
N THR A 61 14.58 2.61 12.55
CA THR A 61 13.18 3.05 12.63
C THR A 61 12.36 2.07 13.47
N ALA A 62 11.46 2.60 14.28
CA ALA A 62 10.51 1.82 15.04
C ALA A 62 9.26 2.69 15.30
N PRO A 63 8.12 2.40 14.67
CA PRO A 63 6.90 3.12 14.94
C PRO A 63 6.32 2.70 16.28
N THR A 64 5.61 3.61 16.95
CA THR A 64 4.83 3.31 18.15
C THR A 64 3.34 3.23 17.83
N VAL A 65 2.59 2.46 18.62
CA VAL A 65 1.14 2.35 18.45
C VAL A 65 0.47 3.55 19.11
N ALA A 66 0.08 4.56 18.31
CA ALA A 66 -0.69 5.70 18.81
C ALA A 66 -2.15 5.30 19.11
N ARG A 67 -2.74 4.45 18.25
CA ARG A 67 -4.10 3.92 18.46
C ARG A 67 -4.24 2.54 17.81
N LYS A 68 -5.01 1.65 18.46
CA LYS A 68 -5.35 0.32 17.95
C LYS A 68 -6.83 0.07 18.12
N GLN A 69 -7.47 -0.37 17.06
CA GLN A 69 -8.87 -0.79 17.06
C GLN A 69 -8.97 -2.24 16.59
N VAL A 70 -9.75 -3.04 17.27
CA VAL A 70 -9.96 -4.47 16.95
C VAL A 70 -11.44 -4.71 16.72
N SER A 71 -11.80 -5.14 15.52
CA SER A 71 -13.17 -5.48 15.17
C SER A 71 -13.64 -6.71 15.98
N ARG A 72 -14.81 -6.60 16.58
CA ARG A 72 -15.51 -7.72 17.23
C ARG A 72 -16.24 -8.62 16.23
N LEU A 73 -16.49 -8.11 15.01
CA LEU A 73 -17.23 -8.82 13.98
C LEU A 73 -16.38 -9.85 13.24
N ASP A 74 -15.12 -9.49 12.93
CA ASP A 74 -14.29 -10.30 12.03
C ASP A 74 -12.80 -10.35 12.41
N GLY A 75 -12.42 -9.74 13.55
CA GLY A 75 -11.05 -9.73 14.05
C GLY A 75 -10.07 -8.86 13.24
N THR A 76 -10.57 -8.00 12.34
CA THR A 76 -9.75 -6.98 11.66
C THR A 76 -9.13 -6.05 12.70
N ILE A 77 -7.85 -5.73 12.52
CA ILE A 77 -7.15 -4.80 13.40
C ILE A 77 -6.71 -3.59 12.60
N LYS A 78 -7.09 -2.41 13.05
CA LYS A 78 -6.60 -1.13 12.54
C LYS A 78 -5.58 -0.53 13.47
N TYR A 79 -4.44 -0.15 12.93
CA TYR A 79 -3.36 0.55 13.63
C TYR A 79 -3.25 1.97 13.14
N LEU A 80 -3.05 2.90 14.06
CA LEU A 80 -2.46 4.21 13.84
C LEU A 80 -1.05 4.18 14.43
N TRP A 81 -0.07 4.23 13.56
CA TRP A 81 1.34 4.23 13.91
C TRP A 81 1.86 5.65 13.99
N GLU A 82 2.54 6.00 15.06
CA GLU A 82 3.31 7.23 15.18
C GLU A 82 4.76 6.97 14.78
N LEU A 83 5.25 7.79 13.86
CA LEU A 83 6.62 7.75 13.35
C LEU A 83 7.53 8.63 14.20
N SER A 84 8.85 8.49 14.06
CA SER A 84 9.87 9.22 14.84
C SER A 84 9.81 10.75 14.71
N ASP A 85 9.14 11.26 13.68
CA ASP A 85 8.93 12.68 13.44
C ASP A 85 7.55 13.19 13.92
N GLY A 86 6.80 12.38 14.67
CA GLY A 86 5.47 12.70 15.18
C GLY A 86 4.34 12.57 14.15
N ASN A 87 4.64 12.24 12.90
CA ASN A 87 3.62 11.96 11.91
C ASN A 87 2.94 10.61 12.15
N CYS A 88 1.66 10.51 11.78
CA CYS A 88 0.91 9.27 11.91
C CYS A 88 0.56 8.66 10.54
N ILE A 89 0.62 7.33 10.46
CA ILE A 89 0.19 6.52 9.31
C ILE A 89 -0.70 5.38 9.77
N GLU A 90 -1.41 4.76 8.83
CA GLU A 90 -2.35 3.68 9.13
C GLU A 90 -1.94 2.36 8.49
N SER A 91 -2.20 1.26 9.21
CA SER A 91 -2.19 -0.09 8.65
C SER A 91 -3.41 -0.87 9.09
N VAL A 92 -3.86 -1.81 8.27
CA VAL A 92 -5.00 -2.67 8.59
C VAL A 92 -4.60 -4.13 8.40
N LEU A 93 -4.71 -4.91 9.47
CA LEU A 93 -4.58 -6.37 9.41
C LEU A 93 -5.95 -6.99 9.17
N MET A 94 -6.08 -7.69 8.07
CA MET A 94 -7.28 -8.41 7.64
C MET A 94 -7.02 -9.91 7.66
N ARG A 95 -7.96 -10.68 8.23
CA ARG A 95 -7.88 -12.13 8.31
C ARG A 95 -8.76 -12.78 7.23
N TYR A 96 -8.12 -13.52 6.33
CA TYR A 96 -8.80 -14.31 5.31
C TYR A 96 -8.51 -15.79 5.49
N HIS A 97 -9.35 -16.67 4.91
CA HIS A 97 -9.11 -18.11 4.92
C HIS A 97 -7.81 -18.51 4.19
N HIS A 98 -7.34 -17.68 3.27
CA HIS A 98 -6.10 -17.88 2.50
C HIS A 98 -4.87 -17.18 3.10
N GLY A 99 -4.97 -16.68 4.32
CA GLY A 99 -3.86 -16.05 5.05
C GLY A 99 -4.15 -14.64 5.54
N ASN A 100 -3.23 -14.10 6.34
CA ASN A 100 -3.35 -12.77 6.90
C ASN A 100 -2.80 -11.72 5.93
N THR A 101 -3.58 -10.71 5.62
CA THR A 101 -3.21 -9.62 4.72
C THR A 101 -3.03 -8.33 5.51
N VAL A 102 -1.93 -7.64 5.32
CA VAL A 102 -1.75 -6.29 5.84
C VAL A 102 -1.88 -5.26 4.73
N CYS A 103 -2.72 -4.26 4.96
CA CYS A 103 -2.80 -3.05 4.13
C CYS A 103 -1.86 -2.01 4.73
N ILE A 104 -0.93 -1.48 3.94
CA ILE A 104 0.07 -0.51 4.39
C ILE A 104 -0.01 0.81 3.63
N SER A 105 0.40 1.88 4.31
CA SER A 105 0.55 3.23 3.76
C SER A 105 1.90 3.37 3.05
N SER A 106 1.96 4.21 2.00
CA SER A 106 3.20 4.52 1.26
C SER A 106 3.71 5.95 1.47
N GLN A 107 2.89 6.82 2.03
CA GLN A 107 3.20 8.23 2.28
C GLN A 107 2.54 8.70 3.58
N VAL A 108 3.02 9.80 4.11
CA VAL A 108 2.30 10.59 5.12
C VAL A 108 1.39 11.57 4.37
N GLY A 109 0.09 11.26 4.32
CA GLY A 109 -0.87 11.98 3.47
C GLY A 109 -0.78 11.62 1.99
N CYS A 110 -1.55 12.30 1.13
CA CYS A 110 -1.61 12.03 -0.29
C CYS A 110 -1.95 13.31 -1.07
N ARG A 111 -1.26 13.58 -2.17
CA ARG A 111 -1.50 14.76 -3.01
C ARG A 111 -2.44 14.53 -4.19
N MET A 112 -2.94 13.31 -4.38
CA MET A 112 -3.71 12.95 -5.58
C MET A 112 -5.10 13.58 -5.64
N GLY A 113 -5.65 14.02 -4.51
CA GLY A 113 -6.87 14.81 -4.45
C GLY A 113 -8.17 14.07 -4.82
N CYS A 114 -8.19 12.72 -4.72
CA CYS A 114 -9.41 11.95 -5.01
C CYS A 114 -10.56 12.39 -4.11
N ALA A 115 -11.69 12.81 -4.70
CA ALA A 115 -12.79 13.49 -4.02
C ALA A 115 -13.56 12.61 -3.00
N PHE A 116 -13.38 11.30 -3.06
CA PHE A 116 -14.00 10.32 -2.14
C PHE A 116 -13.02 9.75 -1.11
N CYS A 117 -11.77 10.24 -1.05
CA CYS A 117 -10.71 9.64 -0.26
C CYS A 117 -10.32 10.53 0.94
N ALA A 118 -10.45 10.00 2.16
CA ALA A 118 -10.07 10.73 3.38
C ALA A 118 -8.56 11.00 3.48
N SER A 119 -7.72 10.23 2.80
CA SER A 119 -6.26 10.38 2.85
C SER A 119 -5.72 11.66 2.19
N THR A 120 -6.54 12.34 1.39
CA THR A 120 -6.12 13.53 0.63
C THR A 120 -6.40 14.85 1.35
N VAL A 121 -7.22 14.84 2.41
CA VAL A 121 -7.73 16.04 3.09
C VAL A 121 -6.60 16.95 3.60
N ALA A 122 -5.56 16.35 4.20
CA ALA A 122 -4.40 17.08 4.74
C ALA A 122 -3.23 17.21 3.74
N GLY A 123 -3.43 16.82 2.47
CA GLY A 123 -2.35 16.80 1.47
C GLY A 123 -1.25 15.77 1.78
N LYS A 124 -0.13 15.86 1.05
CA LYS A 124 1.07 15.04 1.25
C LYS A 124 2.07 15.80 2.10
N VAL A 125 2.53 15.20 3.19
CA VAL A 125 3.62 15.72 4.03
C VAL A 125 4.97 15.23 3.48
N ARG A 126 5.15 13.90 3.38
CA ARG A 126 6.38 13.28 2.87
C ARG A 126 6.17 11.84 2.40
N ASP A 127 7.15 11.33 1.71
CA ASP A 127 7.27 9.92 1.38
C ASP A 127 7.69 9.11 2.61
N LEU A 128 7.21 7.86 2.71
CA LEU A 128 7.73 6.91 3.68
C LEU A 128 9.06 6.33 3.20
N ARG A 129 9.98 6.12 4.14
CA ARG A 129 11.24 5.42 3.89
C ARG A 129 11.01 3.93 3.68
N PRO A 130 11.93 3.21 3.03
CA PRO A 130 11.82 1.75 2.88
C PRO A 130 11.66 1.03 4.22
N SER A 131 12.38 1.45 5.26
CA SER A 131 12.26 0.93 6.63
C SER A 131 10.88 1.16 7.23
N GLU A 132 10.28 2.35 7.05
CA GLU A 132 8.95 2.67 7.56
C GLU A 132 7.84 1.89 6.84
N LEU A 133 8.03 1.54 5.57
CA LEU A 133 7.17 0.62 4.83
C LEU A 133 7.27 -0.81 5.39
N LEU A 134 8.51 -1.28 5.63
CA LEU A 134 8.79 -2.59 6.21
C LEU A 134 8.26 -2.71 7.64
N ASP A 135 8.42 -1.66 8.43
CA ASP A 135 7.99 -1.59 9.82
C ASP A 135 6.47 -1.81 9.98
N GLN A 136 5.66 -1.29 9.07
CA GLN A 136 4.21 -1.54 9.11
C GLN A 136 3.88 -3.04 9.04
N VAL A 137 4.60 -3.80 8.22
CA VAL A 137 4.42 -5.26 8.12
C VAL A 137 4.96 -5.94 9.37
N LEU A 138 6.20 -5.62 9.75
CA LEU A 138 6.92 -6.25 10.83
C LEU A 138 6.25 -6.02 12.20
N PHE A 139 5.95 -4.76 12.53
CA PHE A 139 5.33 -4.43 13.81
C PHE A 139 3.86 -4.84 13.89
N THR A 140 3.13 -4.89 12.76
CA THR A 140 1.80 -5.52 12.73
C THR A 140 1.90 -7.01 13.05
N GLN A 141 2.89 -7.73 12.51
CA GLN A 141 3.11 -9.14 12.79
C GLN A 141 3.47 -9.36 14.27
N LEU A 142 4.38 -8.55 14.80
CA LEU A 142 4.83 -8.66 16.20
C LEU A 142 3.71 -8.37 17.20
N ASP A 143 2.96 -7.28 16.99
CA ASP A 143 1.89 -6.86 17.90
C ASP A 143 0.66 -7.79 17.84
N SER A 144 0.31 -8.29 16.65
CA SER A 144 -0.84 -9.17 16.48
C SER A 144 -0.56 -10.64 16.79
N GLY A 145 0.71 -11.04 16.83
CA GLY A 145 1.15 -12.43 17.05
C GLY A 145 0.83 -13.37 15.88
N VAL A 146 0.42 -12.87 14.72
CA VAL A 146 0.08 -13.72 13.56
C VAL A 146 1.01 -13.43 12.37
N PRO A 147 1.44 -14.46 11.63
CA PRO A 147 2.29 -14.26 10.45
C PRO A 147 1.52 -13.52 9.35
N ILE A 148 2.18 -12.57 8.71
CA ILE A 148 1.64 -11.86 7.54
C ILE A 148 1.98 -12.66 6.29
N SER A 149 0.95 -13.02 5.52
CA SER A 149 1.10 -13.79 4.27
C SER A 149 1.04 -12.90 3.02
N ASN A 150 0.26 -11.82 3.08
CA ASN A 150 0.00 -10.96 1.94
C ASN A 150 0.11 -9.48 2.32
N ILE A 151 0.52 -8.65 1.37
CA ILE A 151 0.64 -7.21 1.53
C ILE A 151 -0.14 -6.50 0.43
N VAL A 152 -0.92 -5.48 0.80
CA VAL A 152 -1.54 -4.58 -0.16
C VAL A 152 -1.12 -3.14 0.12
N LEU A 153 -0.50 -2.49 -0.87
CA LEU A 153 -0.14 -1.07 -0.80
C LEU A 153 -1.37 -0.25 -1.25
N MET A 154 -2.40 -0.23 -0.39
CA MET A 154 -3.70 0.43 -0.62
C MET A 154 -4.07 1.35 0.54
N GLY A 155 -3.13 1.67 1.43
CA GLY A 155 -3.29 2.60 2.52
C GLY A 155 -3.14 4.05 2.09
N ILE A 156 -2.63 4.90 2.99
CA ILE A 156 -2.42 6.32 2.73
C ILE A 156 -1.25 6.51 1.76
N GLY A 157 -1.48 7.32 0.70
CA GLY A 157 -0.47 7.68 -0.28
C GLY A 157 -0.65 7.03 -1.65
N GLU A 158 0.19 7.47 -2.60
CA GLU A 158 0.31 6.89 -3.95
C GLU A 158 1.67 6.20 -4.06
N PRO A 159 1.70 4.86 -4.15
CA PRO A 159 2.97 4.11 -4.19
C PRO A 159 3.89 4.49 -5.35
N LEU A 160 3.34 4.80 -6.53
CA LEU A 160 4.16 5.19 -7.69
C LEU A 160 4.67 6.63 -7.61
N ASP A 161 4.14 7.46 -6.70
CA ASP A 161 4.68 8.77 -6.36
C ASP A 161 5.86 8.67 -5.35
N ASN A 162 5.99 7.52 -4.68
CA ASN A 162 7.10 7.13 -3.79
C ASN A 162 7.88 5.93 -4.34
N MET A 163 8.01 5.82 -5.64
CA MET A 163 8.42 4.59 -6.32
C MET A 163 9.79 4.05 -5.88
N ALA A 164 10.77 4.92 -5.69
CA ALA A 164 12.12 4.49 -5.31
C ALA A 164 12.14 3.76 -3.95
N ASN A 165 11.45 4.32 -2.95
CA ASN A 165 11.35 3.72 -1.62
C ASN A 165 10.47 2.45 -1.63
N VAL A 166 9.39 2.45 -2.43
CA VAL A 166 8.53 1.27 -2.58
C VAL A 166 9.29 0.11 -3.25
N LEU A 167 10.07 0.36 -4.29
CA LEU A 167 10.89 -0.69 -4.92
C LEU A 167 11.93 -1.25 -3.94
N ARG A 168 12.58 -0.38 -3.15
CA ARG A 168 13.50 -0.81 -2.11
C ARG A 168 12.79 -1.65 -1.03
N PHE A 169 11.61 -1.23 -0.59
CA PHE A 169 10.80 -2.02 0.34
C PHE A 169 10.47 -3.41 -0.22
N LEU A 170 10.08 -3.49 -1.50
CA LEU A 170 9.79 -4.77 -2.15
C LEU A 170 11.01 -5.71 -2.14
N GLU A 171 12.21 -5.17 -2.36
CA GLU A 171 13.46 -5.93 -2.25
C GLU A 171 13.69 -6.44 -0.82
N LEU A 172 13.53 -5.59 0.18
CA LEU A 172 13.73 -5.92 1.60
C LEU A 172 12.74 -6.98 2.09
N VAL A 173 11.45 -6.79 1.83
CA VAL A 173 10.39 -7.69 2.32
C VAL A 173 10.43 -9.07 1.67
N ASN A 174 10.97 -9.16 0.46
CA ASN A 174 11.14 -10.42 -0.28
C ASN A 174 12.44 -11.16 0.07
N SER A 175 13.37 -10.52 0.78
CA SER A 175 14.65 -11.13 1.14
C SER A 175 14.47 -12.44 1.89
N PRO A 176 15.20 -13.53 1.51
CA PRO A 176 15.10 -14.83 2.17
C PRO A 176 15.62 -14.83 3.62
N ASN A 177 16.45 -13.87 3.99
CA ASN A 177 16.94 -13.68 5.37
C ASN A 177 16.09 -12.69 6.18
N GLY A 178 15.01 -12.12 5.58
CA GLY A 178 14.05 -11.22 6.20
C GLY A 178 12.67 -11.86 6.38
N LEU A 179 11.61 -11.10 6.08
CA LEU A 179 10.23 -11.57 6.18
C LEU A 179 9.87 -12.59 5.10
N HIS A 180 10.60 -12.65 4.01
CA HIS A 180 10.48 -13.62 2.90
C HIS A 180 9.08 -13.69 2.30
N ILE A 181 8.41 -12.55 2.16
CA ILE A 181 7.10 -12.48 1.50
C ILE A 181 7.30 -12.36 -0.01
N GLY A 182 6.87 -13.40 -0.74
CA GLY A 182 7.06 -13.47 -2.19
C GLY A 182 6.25 -12.43 -2.96
N MET A 183 6.75 -11.96 -4.11
CA MET A 183 6.12 -10.90 -4.92
C MET A 183 4.67 -11.22 -5.32
N ARG A 184 4.32 -12.50 -5.52
CA ARG A 184 2.94 -12.93 -5.86
C ARG A 184 1.94 -12.68 -4.73
N HIS A 185 2.41 -12.47 -3.52
CA HIS A 185 1.63 -12.14 -2.33
C HIS A 185 1.51 -10.63 -2.08
N ILE A 186 2.01 -9.81 -3.02
CA ILE A 186 2.01 -8.37 -2.90
C ILE A 186 1.14 -7.75 -4.01
N SER A 187 0.22 -6.87 -3.62
CA SER A 187 -0.55 -6.04 -4.53
C SER A 187 -0.16 -4.58 -4.36
N LEU A 188 0.26 -3.95 -5.44
CA LEU A 188 0.59 -2.53 -5.49
C LEU A 188 -0.54 -1.81 -6.21
N SER A 189 -1.18 -0.86 -5.50
CA SER A 189 -2.24 -0.04 -6.09
C SER A 189 -1.68 1.30 -6.57
N THR A 190 -2.27 1.81 -7.65
CA THR A 190 -1.99 3.17 -8.14
C THR A 190 -3.26 3.85 -8.61
N CYS A 191 -3.34 5.16 -8.41
CA CYS A 191 -4.40 5.98 -8.99
C CYS A 191 -4.22 6.22 -10.50
N GLY A 192 -3.15 5.69 -11.12
CA GLY A 192 -2.89 5.80 -12.54
C GLY A 192 -1.80 6.81 -12.89
N VAL A 193 -0.70 6.83 -12.16
CA VAL A 193 0.52 7.57 -12.50
C VAL A 193 1.21 6.85 -13.66
N VAL A 194 0.89 7.23 -14.90
CA VAL A 194 1.31 6.52 -16.13
C VAL A 194 2.82 6.32 -16.23
N PRO A 195 3.69 7.31 -16.02
CA PRO A 195 5.13 7.09 -16.05
C PRO A 195 5.62 6.08 -15.01
N GLY A 196 4.93 6.03 -13.86
CA GLY A 196 5.21 5.04 -12.80
C GLY A 196 4.80 3.62 -13.20
N ILE A 197 3.67 3.46 -13.91
CA ILE A 197 3.23 2.15 -14.45
C ILE A 197 4.25 1.65 -15.48
N ASP A 198 4.68 2.49 -16.40
CA ASP A 198 5.67 2.13 -17.41
C ASP A 198 7.02 1.76 -16.76
N ALA A 199 7.49 2.54 -15.79
CA ALA A 199 8.71 2.26 -15.06
C ALA A 199 8.62 0.96 -14.24
N LEU A 200 7.43 0.65 -13.66
CA LEU A 200 7.19 -0.62 -12.95
C LEU A 200 7.20 -1.81 -13.91
N ALA A 201 6.67 -1.65 -15.13
CA ALA A 201 6.70 -2.69 -16.17
C ALA A 201 8.13 -3.11 -16.52
N GLU A 202 9.09 -2.15 -16.55
CA GLU A 202 10.51 -2.42 -16.79
C GLU A 202 11.14 -3.35 -15.72
N LYS A 203 10.60 -3.34 -14.51
CA LYS A 203 11.11 -4.18 -13.41
C LYS A 203 10.66 -5.63 -13.49
N GLN A 204 9.65 -5.95 -14.30
CA GLN A 204 9.10 -7.31 -14.51
C GLN A 204 8.82 -8.08 -13.20
N LEU A 205 8.39 -7.36 -12.16
CA LEU A 205 8.07 -7.95 -10.86
C LEU A 205 6.82 -8.82 -10.97
N GLN A 206 6.80 -9.92 -10.21
CA GLN A 206 5.67 -10.86 -10.18
C GLN A 206 4.54 -10.43 -9.23
N LEU A 207 4.47 -9.16 -8.85
CA LEU A 207 3.39 -8.61 -8.02
C LEU A 207 2.09 -8.44 -8.83
N THR A 208 0.99 -8.19 -8.12
CA THR A 208 -0.28 -7.79 -8.74
C THR A 208 -0.34 -6.27 -8.81
N LEU A 209 -0.50 -5.72 -10.02
CA LEU A 209 -0.82 -4.32 -10.21
C LEU A 209 -2.33 -4.12 -10.06
N SER A 210 -2.73 -3.24 -9.14
CA SER A 210 -4.11 -2.79 -8.97
C SER A 210 -4.23 -1.33 -9.41
N VAL A 211 -5.12 -1.06 -10.34
CA VAL A 211 -5.35 0.29 -10.88
C VAL A 211 -6.66 0.84 -10.37
N SER A 212 -6.61 1.93 -9.63
CA SER A 212 -7.79 2.69 -9.21
C SER A 212 -8.41 3.38 -10.42
N LEU A 213 -9.34 2.69 -11.08
CA LEU A 213 -10.02 3.18 -12.28
C LEU A 213 -11.15 4.15 -11.93
N HIS A 214 -12.10 3.69 -11.14
CA HIS A 214 -13.28 4.37 -10.59
C HIS A 214 -14.21 5.04 -11.60
N ALA A 215 -13.80 5.27 -12.85
CA ALA A 215 -14.63 5.64 -13.97
C ALA A 215 -13.95 5.28 -15.30
N PRO A 216 -14.70 4.78 -16.32
CA PRO A 216 -14.13 4.37 -17.61
C PRO A 216 -14.08 5.51 -18.65
N ASP A 217 -14.47 6.70 -18.28
CA ASP A 217 -14.50 7.91 -19.12
C ASP A 217 -13.81 9.07 -18.42
N SER A 218 -13.17 9.94 -19.21
CA SER A 218 -12.36 11.03 -18.69
C SER A 218 -13.17 12.14 -18.01
N GLU A 219 -14.43 12.35 -18.40
CA GLU A 219 -15.28 13.37 -17.78
C GLU A 219 -15.60 13.00 -16.34
N THR A 220 -16.18 11.82 -16.12
CA THR A 220 -16.49 11.32 -14.79
C THR A 220 -15.24 11.16 -13.95
N ARG A 221 -14.16 10.57 -14.53
CA ARG A 221 -12.91 10.33 -13.81
C ARG A 221 -12.23 11.63 -13.38
N SER A 222 -12.19 12.67 -14.22
CA SER A 222 -11.60 13.97 -13.86
C SER A 222 -12.33 14.67 -12.71
N ARG A 223 -13.64 14.41 -12.58
CA ARG A 223 -14.46 14.97 -11.49
C ARG A 223 -14.14 14.31 -10.14
N ILE A 224 -13.89 13.00 -10.11
CA ILE A 224 -13.66 12.26 -8.86
C ILE A 224 -12.18 11.99 -8.58
N MET A 225 -11.31 11.99 -9.61
CA MET A 225 -9.87 11.71 -9.53
C MET A 225 -9.07 12.74 -10.35
N PRO A 226 -8.54 13.81 -9.74
CA PRO A 226 -7.83 14.87 -10.46
C PRO A 226 -6.59 14.41 -11.25
N VAL A 227 -5.99 13.27 -10.89
CA VAL A 227 -4.87 12.67 -11.64
C VAL A 227 -5.22 12.44 -13.11
N ASN A 228 -6.51 12.26 -13.44
CA ASN A 228 -6.98 12.10 -14.82
C ASN A 228 -6.72 13.32 -15.72
N ARG A 229 -6.49 14.50 -15.12
CA ARG A 229 -6.12 15.71 -15.88
C ARG A 229 -4.69 15.66 -16.37
N ALA A 230 -3.83 14.89 -15.70
CA ALA A 230 -2.44 14.67 -16.12
C ALA A 230 -2.31 13.43 -17.02
N TYR A 231 -3.09 12.39 -16.72
CA TYR A 231 -3.10 11.11 -17.44
C TYR A 231 -4.54 10.67 -17.64
N ASP A 232 -5.08 10.87 -18.82
CA ASP A 232 -6.48 10.55 -19.08
C ASP A 232 -6.75 9.03 -19.12
N VAL A 233 -8.01 8.65 -19.23
CA VAL A 233 -8.40 7.23 -19.23
C VAL A 233 -7.80 6.47 -20.41
N GLU A 234 -7.67 7.10 -21.58
CA GLU A 234 -7.11 6.44 -22.76
C GLU A 234 -5.61 6.16 -22.57
N GLU A 235 -4.87 7.15 -22.07
CA GLU A 235 -3.47 7.02 -21.75
C GLU A 235 -3.23 5.99 -20.64
N LEU A 236 -4.08 5.98 -19.61
CA LEU A 236 -4.04 4.99 -18.53
C LEU A 236 -4.21 3.56 -19.06
N PHE A 237 -5.23 3.31 -19.89
CA PHE A 237 -5.43 1.98 -20.46
C PHE A 237 -4.30 1.59 -21.43
N ALA A 238 -3.77 2.53 -22.20
CA ALA A 238 -2.60 2.29 -23.03
C ALA A 238 -1.38 1.84 -22.18
N ALA A 239 -1.14 2.49 -21.04
CA ALA A 239 -0.09 2.07 -20.09
C ALA A 239 -0.37 0.69 -19.49
N CYS A 240 -1.62 0.38 -19.15
CA CYS A 240 -2.02 -0.94 -18.67
C CYS A 240 -1.76 -2.04 -19.72
N HIS A 241 -2.07 -1.78 -20.98
CA HIS A 241 -1.75 -2.69 -22.08
C HIS A 241 -0.24 -2.92 -22.23
N ARG A 242 0.58 -1.86 -22.19
CA ARG A 242 2.05 -1.98 -22.23
C ARG A 242 2.57 -2.80 -21.04
N TYR A 243 2.05 -2.54 -19.83
CA TYR A 243 2.39 -3.30 -18.63
C TYR A 243 2.07 -4.78 -18.80
N PHE A 244 0.85 -5.11 -19.27
CA PHE A 244 0.46 -6.50 -19.52
C PHE A 244 1.33 -7.17 -20.58
N GLN A 245 1.58 -6.50 -21.71
CA GLN A 245 2.43 -7.04 -22.79
C GLN A 245 3.84 -7.37 -22.29
N LYS A 246 4.39 -6.54 -21.39
CA LYS A 246 5.75 -6.69 -20.88
C LYS A 246 5.88 -7.72 -19.76
N THR A 247 4.87 -7.80 -18.90
CA THR A 247 4.93 -8.64 -17.68
C THR A 247 4.14 -9.95 -17.79
N GLY A 248 3.17 -10.03 -18.70
CA GLY A 248 2.20 -11.13 -18.80
C GLY A 248 1.23 -11.20 -17.59
N ARG A 249 1.25 -10.18 -16.71
CA ARG A 249 0.49 -10.19 -15.45
C ARG A 249 -0.88 -9.56 -15.62
N ARG A 250 -1.93 -10.26 -15.15
CA ARG A 250 -3.29 -9.72 -15.06
C ARG A 250 -3.31 -8.50 -14.15
N ILE A 251 -4.04 -7.46 -14.57
CA ILE A 251 -4.27 -6.24 -13.78
C ILE A 251 -5.62 -6.34 -13.06
N SER A 252 -5.67 -5.88 -11.81
CA SER A 252 -6.91 -5.66 -11.07
C SER A 252 -7.32 -4.19 -11.21
N PHE A 253 -8.58 -3.95 -11.57
CA PHE A 253 -9.15 -2.60 -11.65
C PHE A 253 -10.07 -2.37 -10.46
N GLU A 254 -9.64 -1.48 -9.57
CA GLU A 254 -10.42 -1.09 -8.40
C GLU A 254 -11.49 -0.08 -8.82
N TYR A 255 -12.74 -0.31 -8.40
CA TYR A 255 -13.88 0.49 -8.82
C TYR A 255 -14.81 0.76 -7.64
N ALA A 256 -14.63 1.92 -6.98
CA ALA A 256 -15.52 2.39 -5.92
C ALA A 256 -16.87 2.77 -6.53
N MET A 257 -17.94 2.14 -6.07
CA MET A 257 -19.29 2.30 -6.61
C MET A 257 -19.99 3.50 -5.97
N ILE A 258 -20.16 4.56 -6.74
CA ILE A 258 -20.73 5.86 -6.32
C ILE A 258 -22.10 6.04 -6.96
N ASP A 259 -23.11 6.23 -6.12
CA ASP A 259 -24.52 6.37 -6.55
C ASP A 259 -24.72 7.51 -7.56
N GLY A 260 -25.33 7.21 -8.71
CA GLY A 260 -25.63 8.15 -9.78
C GLY A 260 -24.41 8.78 -10.47
N VAL A 261 -23.19 8.31 -10.18
CA VAL A 261 -21.96 8.88 -10.76
C VAL A 261 -21.24 7.91 -11.69
N ASN A 262 -20.99 6.69 -11.22
CA ASN A 262 -20.22 5.70 -11.97
C ASN A 262 -20.84 4.29 -11.98
N ASP A 263 -22.12 4.18 -11.70
CA ASP A 263 -22.87 2.94 -11.54
C ASP A 263 -23.88 2.64 -12.66
N HIS A 264 -23.73 3.28 -13.81
CA HIS A 264 -24.58 3.10 -14.98
C HIS A 264 -24.11 1.95 -15.88
N ASP A 265 -25.05 1.25 -16.54
CA ASP A 265 -24.75 0.10 -17.40
C ASP A 265 -23.80 0.41 -18.54
N TRP A 266 -23.89 1.60 -19.15
CA TRP A 266 -22.99 2.03 -20.22
C TRP A 266 -21.51 2.11 -19.74
N GLN A 267 -21.30 2.39 -18.45
CA GLN A 267 -19.94 2.41 -17.88
C GLN A 267 -19.37 0.99 -17.78
N ALA A 268 -20.18 0.00 -17.41
CA ALA A 268 -19.76 -1.40 -17.45
C ALA A 268 -19.39 -1.82 -18.88
N GLU A 269 -20.21 -1.45 -19.88
CA GLU A 269 -19.93 -1.71 -21.28
C GLU A 269 -18.63 -1.07 -21.75
N ARG A 270 -18.37 0.16 -21.32
CA ARG A 270 -17.13 0.88 -21.66
C ARG A 270 -15.88 0.24 -21.00
N ILE A 271 -15.98 -0.24 -19.76
CA ILE A 271 -14.90 -1.01 -19.11
C ILE A 271 -14.58 -2.25 -19.97
N VAL A 272 -15.57 -3.01 -20.37
CA VAL A 272 -15.38 -4.21 -21.20
C VAL A 272 -14.69 -3.88 -22.53
N GLN A 273 -15.08 -2.79 -23.18
CA GLN A 273 -14.43 -2.34 -24.43
C GLN A 273 -12.94 -2.03 -24.21
N LYS A 274 -12.61 -1.35 -23.11
CA LYS A 274 -11.23 -0.97 -22.80
C LYS A 274 -10.34 -2.14 -22.38
N LEU A 275 -10.93 -3.20 -21.85
CA LEU A 275 -10.24 -4.42 -21.45
C LEU A 275 -9.97 -5.41 -22.61
N ARG A 276 -10.46 -5.13 -23.83
CA ARG A 276 -10.23 -6.00 -24.99
C ARG A 276 -8.74 -6.23 -25.24
N GLY A 277 -8.34 -7.50 -25.34
CA GLY A 277 -6.96 -7.87 -25.57
C GLY A 277 -6.06 -7.89 -24.33
N MET A 278 -6.62 -7.58 -23.15
CA MET A 278 -5.92 -7.63 -21.88
C MET A 278 -6.79 -8.34 -20.83
N PRO A 279 -6.29 -9.40 -20.16
CA PRO A 279 -7.00 -10.02 -19.06
C PRO A 279 -7.05 -9.05 -17.88
N GLY A 280 -8.25 -8.58 -17.57
CA GLY A 280 -8.55 -7.71 -16.45
C GLY A 280 -9.49 -8.38 -15.45
N HIS A 281 -9.45 -7.93 -14.22
CA HIS A 281 -10.40 -8.24 -13.16
C HIS A 281 -10.91 -6.93 -12.57
N VAL A 282 -12.21 -6.80 -12.39
CA VAL A 282 -12.81 -5.60 -11.79
C VAL A 282 -13.19 -5.91 -10.35
N ASN A 283 -12.61 -5.17 -9.41
CA ASN A 283 -12.93 -5.27 -7.99
C ASN A 283 -13.85 -4.11 -7.60
N LEU A 284 -15.14 -4.42 -7.44
CA LEU A 284 -16.16 -3.46 -7.06
C LEU A 284 -16.09 -3.21 -5.56
N ILE A 285 -15.91 -1.96 -5.17
CA ILE A 285 -15.71 -1.55 -3.79
C ILE A 285 -16.96 -0.78 -3.35
N PRO A 286 -17.72 -1.25 -2.34
CA PRO A 286 -18.71 -0.44 -1.68
C PRO A 286 -18.07 0.84 -1.15
N LEU A 287 -18.61 2.01 -1.53
CA LEU A 287 -18.07 3.27 -1.05
C LEU A 287 -18.28 3.37 0.46
N ASN A 288 -17.22 3.75 1.19
CA ASN A 288 -17.36 4.05 2.61
C ASN A 288 -17.83 5.49 2.79
N ASP A 289 -18.66 5.73 3.80
CA ASP A 289 -19.09 7.08 4.15
C ASP A 289 -17.89 7.90 4.65
N VAL A 290 -17.60 8.97 3.94
CA VAL A 290 -16.65 10.00 4.35
C VAL A 290 -17.47 11.27 4.62
N VAL A 291 -17.43 11.77 5.84
CA VAL A 291 -18.33 12.83 6.36
C VAL A 291 -18.39 14.07 5.46
N GLU A 292 -17.25 14.45 4.84
CA GLU A 292 -17.19 15.61 3.95
C GLU A 292 -17.37 15.28 2.47
N SER A 293 -17.50 14.00 2.11
CA SER A 293 -17.72 13.61 0.73
C SER A 293 -19.20 13.78 0.37
N PRO A 294 -19.53 14.46 -0.73
CA PRO A 294 -20.92 14.52 -1.21
C PRO A 294 -21.40 13.19 -1.80
N TYR A 295 -20.49 12.23 -1.96
CA TYR A 295 -20.76 10.98 -2.64
C TYR A 295 -21.34 9.93 -1.69
N LYS A 296 -22.31 9.15 -2.21
CA LYS A 296 -22.99 8.08 -1.49
C LYS A 296 -22.69 6.72 -2.10
N PRO A 297 -22.72 5.63 -1.30
CA PRO A 297 -22.56 4.28 -1.83
C PRO A 297 -23.70 3.91 -2.78
N SER A 298 -23.35 3.33 -3.92
CA SER A 298 -24.33 2.85 -4.90
C SER A 298 -25.08 1.63 -4.39
N ARG A 299 -26.38 1.59 -4.67
CA ARG A 299 -27.24 0.42 -4.46
C ARG A 299 -27.20 -0.56 -5.63
N ARG A 300 -26.53 -0.23 -6.73
CA ARG A 300 -26.49 -1.01 -7.97
C ARG A 300 -25.31 -1.98 -8.09
N ILE A 301 -24.51 -2.18 -7.03
CA ILE A 301 -23.27 -2.99 -7.08
C ILE A 301 -23.53 -4.38 -7.66
N ALA A 302 -24.57 -5.09 -7.19
CA ALA A 302 -24.89 -6.43 -7.68
C ALA A 302 -25.33 -6.41 -9.16
N ALA A 303 -26.14 -5.45 -9.59
CA ALA A 303 -26.54 -5.31 -10.99
C ALA A 303 -25.35 -4.97 -11.89
N PHE A 304 -24.46 -4.10 -11.44
CA PHE A 304 -23.26 -3.71 -12.17
C PHE A 304 -22.28 -4.90 -12.30
N GLN A 305 -22.13 -5.71 -11.25
CA GLN A 305 -21.35 -6.95 -11.29
C GLN A 305 -21.91 -7.91 -12.34
N GLN A 306 -23.23 -8.20 -12.28
CA GLN A 306 -23.90 -9.08 -13.24
C GLN A 306 -23.75 -8.57 -14.68
N LYS A 307 -23.82 -7.25 -14.89
CA LYS A 307 -23.60 -6.65 -16.21
C LYS A 307 -22.19 -6.91 -16.73
N LEU A 308 -21.14 -6.70 -15.91
CA LEU A 308 -19.75 -7.01 -16.30
C LEU A 308 -19.55 -8.49 -16.61
N GLU A 309 -20.08 -9.38 -15.78
CA GLU A 309 -19.98 -10.83 -15.96
C GLU A 309 -20.73 -11.30 -17.21
N SER A 310 -21.92 -10.76 -17.49
CA SER A 310 -22.67 -11.06 -18.71
C SER A 310 -21.94 -10.66 -20.00
N LEU A 311 -21.02 -9.69 -19.90
CA LEU A 311 -20.17 -9.23 -20.99
C LEU A 311 -18.77 -9.89 -21.00
N GLY A 312 -18.57 -10.90 -20.15
CA GLY A 312 -17.35 -11.73 -20.13
C GLY A 312 -16.20 -11.18 -19.30
N VAL A 313 -16.41 -10.17 -18.46
CA VAL A 313 -15.38 -9.63 -17.55
C VAL A 313 -15.61 -10.15 -16.13
N THR A 314 -14.60 -10.78 -15.56
CA THR A 314 -14.64 -11.23 -14.16
C THR A 314 -14.72 -10.05 -13.21
N ALA A 315 -15.74 -10.01 -12.38
CA ALA A 315 -15.95 -8.98 -11.38
C ALA A 315 -16.20 -9.59 -9.99
N THR A 316 -15.63 -8.97 -8.96
CA THR A 316 -15.90 -9.36 -7.57
C THR A 316 -16.32 -8.14 -6.76
N VAL A 317 -17.17 -8.36 -5.77
CA VAL A 317 -17.50 -7.33 -4.79
C VAL A 317 -16.58 -7.50 -3.60
N ARG A 318 -15.83 -6.43 -3.27
CA ARG A 318 -14.93 -6.42 -2.12
C ARG A 318 -15.72 -6.59 -0.83
N ARG A 319 -15.33 -7.57 -0.03
CA ARG A 319 -15.89 -7.77 1.30
C ARG A 319 -15.52 -6.59 2.20
N SER A 320 -16.52 -5.96 2.82
CA SER A 320 -16.29 -4.97 3.87
C SER A 320 -15.86 -5.68 5.15
N LEU A 321 -14.72 -5.26 5.70
CA LEU A 321 -14.17 -5.77 6.96
C LEU A 321 -14.06 -4.63 7.96
N GLY A 322 -14.15 -4.96 9.26
CA GLY A 322 -14.04 -3.98 10.32
C GLY A 322 -15.16 -2.95 10.31
N GLY A 323 -16.41 -3.36 10.02
CA GLY A 323 -17.55 -2.46 9.95
C GLY A 323 -17.95 -1.78 11.27
N ASP A 324 -17.43 -2.27 12.39
CA ASP A 324 -17.60 -1.75 13.75
C ASP A 324 -16.44 -0.87 14.22
N ILE A 325 -15.43 -0.69 13.38
CA ILE A 325 -14.26 0.14 13.64
C ILE A 325 -13.98 1.05 12.44
N ASP A 326 -13.09 2.03 12.59
CA ASP A 326 -12.70 2.95 11.51
C ASP A 326 -11.76 2.27 10.48
N ALA A 327 -12.11 1.08 9.99
CA ALA A 327 -11.21 0.27 9.13
C ALA A 327 -10.92 0.89 7.76
N SER A 328 -11.73 1.83 7.30
CA SER A 328 -11.52 2.53 6.02
C SER A 328 -10.29 3.43 6.05
N CYS A 329 -9.62 3.55 4.88
CA CYS A 329 -8.36 4.29 4.75
C CYS A 329 -8.51 5.76 5.14
N GLY A 330 -7.54 6.28 5.90
CA GLY A 330 -7.41 7.70 6.25
C GLY A 330 -8.36 8.18 7.36
N GLN A 331 -9.35 7.40 7.77
CA GLN A 331 -10.34 7.86 8.75
C GLN A 331 -9.78 8.01 10.16
N LEU A 332 -8.98 7.05 10.62
CA LEU A 332 -8.43 7.08 11.97
C LEU A 332 -7.38 8.19 12.13
N ARG A 333 -6.47 8.31 11.14
CA ARG A 333 -5.49 9.42 11.10
C ARG A 333 -6.18 10.78 11.12
N ARG A 334 -7.24 10.92 10.33
CA ARG A 334 -8.00 12.16 10.27
C ARG A 334 -8.65 12.51 11.60
N LYS A 335 -9.30 11.55 12.28
CA LYS A 335 -9.84 11.76 13.63
C LYS A 335 -8.75 12.24 14.60
N GLN A 336 -7.57 11.59 14.56
CA GLN A 336 -6.44 12.02 15.38
C GLN A 336 -6.02 13.47 15.08
N MET A 337 -5.93 13.85 13.81
CA MET A 337 -5.56 15.22 13.43
C MET A 337 -6.59 16.26 13.89
N GLN A 338 -7.89 15.92 13.85
CA GLN A 338 -8.97 16.77 14.39
C GLN A 338 -8.86 16.91 15.91
N GLU A 339 -8.62 15.81 16.64
CA GLU A 339 -8.45 15.81 18.10
C GLU A 339 -7.22 16.62 18.55
N THR A 340 -6.15 16.65 17.73
CA THR A 340 -4.89 17.37 18.03
C THR A 340 -4.83 18.78 17.43
N GLY A 341 -5.88 19.23 16.74
CA GLY A 341 -5.91 20.56 16.11
C GLY A 341 -4.94 20.73 14.93
N GLN A 342 -4.60 19.65 14.26
CA GLN A 342 -3.69 19.63 13.09
C GLN A 342 -4.45 19.66 11.75
N LEU A 343 -5.78 19.72 11.79
CA LEU A 343 -6.69 19.87 10.63
C LEU A 343 -7.38 21.21 10.69
#